data_4adeb26cc43e7dbfd6a3df2c7e7039ad
#
_entry.id   4adeb26cc43e7dbfd6a3df2c7e7039ad
#
_cell.length_a   1.000
_cell.length_b   1.000
_cell.length_c   1.000
_cell.angle_alpha   90.00
_cell.angle_beta   90.00
_cell.angle_gamma   90.00
#
_symmetry.space_group_name_H-M   'P 1'
#
loop_
_entity.id
_entity.type
_entity.pdbx_description
1 polymer ?
#
loop_
_entity_poly.entity_id
_entity_poly.type
_entity_poly.pdbx_seq_one_letter_code
_entity_poly.pdbx_strand_id
1 'polypeptide(L)'
;MKVLVLTTSYPRDANDPAGQFVLDAVENVRVRGVDVEVVSPASFRHFELAYGHGIVGNIRARPWLLLLAPLFLWNFRRAAASREADLVHAHWLAAGAVAATLRKPFVVQVWGTDVELARRAPWLARWILRRARLVIAASHSLADAARELGARDVRVVPSGVEIPESVGAPEEPPHVLYVGRLSAEKGILELVDAARGLPLRVVGDGPLRAQVPSEGFVAPAELGPWYERAAVIAAPSHREGYGVVAREAMAWGRPVVASAVGGLRDAVEDGVTGVLVAAGNAAALRAALERLLGNAGLRSTLGAAAREKAQREYSFDAAAAELAAAYDEALA
;
A
#
# COMPACT_ATOMS: atom_id res chain seq x y z
N MET A 1 -15.92 20.88 -5.43
CA MET A 1 -14.76 20.41 -6.24
C MET A 1 -15.12 19.08 -6.85
N LYS A 2 -14.95 18.95 -8.16
CA LYS A 2 -15.15 17.67 -8.89
C LYS A 2 -13.79 17.08 -9.28
N VAL A 3 -13.51 15.86 -8.82
CA VAL A 3 -12.25 15.15 -9.07
C VAL A 3 -12.50 13.95 -9.97
N LEU A 4 -11.71 13.81 -11.03
CA LEU A 4 -11.70 12.64 -11.90
C LEU A 4 -10.55 11.72 -11.50
N VAL A 5 -10.86 10.59 -10.90
CA VAL A 5 -9.87 9.57 -10.56
C VAL A 5 -9.60 8.69 -11.77
N LEU A 6 -8.34 8.62 -12.19
CA LEU A 6 -7.85 7.72 -13.23
C LEU A 6 -7.03 6.61 -12.59
N THR A 7 -7.43 5.37 -12.80
CA THR A 7 -6.76 4.23 -12.19
C THR A 7 -6.66 3.05 -13.16
N THR A 8 -5.60 2.27 -13.03
CA THR A 8 -5.42 1.01 -13.78
C THR A 8 -5.86 -0.22 -12.99
N SER A 9 -6.28 -0.04 -11.72
CA SER A 9 -6.79 -1.09 -10.85
C SER A 9 -7.90 -0.51 -9.97
N TYR A 10 -9.08 -1.08 -10.05
CA TYR A 10 -10.27 -0.70 -9.28
C TYR A 10 -11.20 -1.91 -9.19
N PRO A 11 -11.85 -2.19 -8.06
CA PRO A 11 -12.74 -3.33 -7.95
C PRO A 11 -13.85 -3.31 -8.98
N ARG A 12 -14.16 -4.48 -9.57
CA ARG A 12 -15.31 -4.65 -10.49
C ARG A 12 -16.59 -4.95 -9.73
N ASP A 13 -16.45 -5.57 -8.58
CA ASP A 13 -17.52 -5.93 -7.66
C ASP A 13 -16.96 -6.00 -6.23
N ALA A 14 -17.83 -6.24 -5.25
CA ALA A 14 -17.49 -6.26 -3.83
C ALA A 14 -16.47 -7.35 -3.42
N ASN A 15 -16.30 -8.39 -4.26
CA ASN A 15 -15.36 -9.49 -3.99
C ASN A 15 -14.03 -9.35 -4.76
N ASP A 16 -13.89 -8.32 -5.58
CA ASP A 16 -12.66 -8.09 -6.35
C ASP A 16 -11.63 -7.34 -5.49
N PRO A 17 -10.50 -7.97 -5.11
CA PRO A 17 -9.48 -7.30 -4.29
C PRO A 17 -8.66 -6.27 -5.09
N ALA A 18 -8.87 -6.17 -6.40
CA ALA A 18 -8.06 -5.32 -7.27
C ALA A 18 -8.30 -3.83 -7.01
N GLY A 19 -7.33 -3.15 -6.42
CA GLY A 19 -7.40 -1.71 -6.19
C GLY A 19 -8.37 -1.30 -5.07
N GLN A 20 -8.64 -2.18 -4.10
CA GLN A 20 -9.49 -1.91 -2.96
C GLN A 20 -9.07 -0.60 -2.24
N PHE A 21 -7.78 -0.38 -2.02
CA PHE A 21 -7.27 0.85 -1.40
C PHE A 21 -7.57 2.13 -2.21
N VAL A 22 -7.79 2.03 -3.54
CA VAL A 22 -8.26 3.17 -4.35
C VAL A 22 -9.75 3.41 -4.12
N LEU A 23 -10.54 2.33 -4.03
CA LEU A 23 -11.95 2.43 -3.67
C LEU A 23 -12.10 3.07 -2.28
N ASP A 24 -11.37 2.58 -1.29
CA ASP A 24 -11.42 3.11 0.08
C ASP A 24 -11.07 4.61 0.11
N ALA A 25 -10.02 5.03 -0.61
CA ALA A 25 -9.65 6.45 -0.73
C ALA A 25 -10.77 7.28 -1.38
N VAL A 26 -11.40 6.77 -2.45
CA VAL A 26 -12.51 7.43 -3.14
C VAL A 26 -13.74 7.57 -2.24
N GLU A 27 -14.14 6.48 -1.58
CA GLU A 27 -15.33 6.50 -0.70
C GLU A 27 -15.13 7.48 0.47
N ASN A 28 -13.96 7.44 1.11
CA ASN A 28 -13.71 8.28 2.28
C ASN A 28 -13.53 9.77 1.92
N VAL A 29 -12.98 10.09 0.74
CA VAL A 29 -12.91 11.49 0.31
C VAL A 29 -14.29 12.03 -0.15
N ARG A 30 -15.17 11.16 -0.65
CA ARG A 30 -16.57 11.52 -0.94
C ARG A 30 -17.34 11.91 0.31
N VAL A 31 -17.13 11.18 1.42
CA VAL A 31 -17.73 11.52 2.72
C VAL A 31 -17.35 12.95 3.16
N ARG A 32 -16.20 13.46 2.73
CA ARG A 32 -15.72 14.83 2.96
C ARG A 32 -16.27 15.86 1.95
N GLY A 33 -17.23 15.49 1.12
CA GLY A 33 -17.92 16.39 0.20
C GLY A 33 -17.19 16.61 -1.13
N VAL A 34 -16.18 15.81 -1.48
CA VAL A 34 -15.55 15.86 -2.80
C VAL A 34 -16.40 15.02 -3.78
N ASP A 35 -16.82 15.64 -4.89
CA ASP A 35 -17.50 14.91 -5.97
C ASP A 35 -16.46 14.14 -6.78
N VAL A 36 -16.49 12.79 -6.72
CA VAL A 36 -15.51 11.94 -7.37
C VAL A 36 -16.13 11.05 -8.41
N GLU A 37 -15.64 11.17 -9.63
CA GLU A 37 -15.92 10.23 -10.73
C GLU A 37 -14.68 9.36 -11.01
N VAL A 38 -14.88 8.05 -11.26
CA VAL A 38 -13.77 7.10 -11.47
C VAL A 38 -13.79 6.59 -12.90
N VAL A 39 -12.66 6.65 -13.58
CA VAL A 39 -12.40 5.96 -14.85
C VAL A 39 -11.35 4.88 -14.61
N SER A 40 -11.80 3.64 -14.69
CA SER A 40 -10.99 2.43 -14.51
C SER A 40 -11.07 1.54 -15.77
N PRO A 41 -10.30 0.47 -15.86
CA PRO A 41 -10.37 -0.46 -17.01
C PRO A 41 -11.77 -1.04 -17.26
N ALA A 42 -12.65 -1.09 -16.24
CA ALA A 42 -14.06 -1.48 -16.43
C ALA A 42 -14.84 -0.47 -17.30
N SER A 43 -14.36 0.78 -17.42
CA SER A 43 -15.03 1.85 -18.18
C SER A 43 -14.69 1.87 -19.67
N PHE A 44 -13.73 1.05 -20.13
CA PHE A 44 -13.27 1.03 -21.52
C PHE A 44 -12.70 -0.33 -21.93
N ARG A 45 -12.50 -0.53 -23.24
CA ARG A 45 -11.91 -1.78 -23.76
C ARG A 45 -10.43 -1.84 -23.40
N HIS A 46 -10.07 -2.75 -22.48
CA HIS A 46 -8.72 -2.87 -21.91
C HIS A 46 -7.88 -4.05 -22.47
N PHE A 47 -8.41 -4.87 -23.39
CA PHE A 47 -7.70 -5.92 -24.14
C PHE A 47 -6.96 -6.92 -23.21
N GLU A 48 -7.51 -7.29 -22.07
CA GLU A 48 -6.88 -8.16 -21.06
C GLU A 48 -5.55 -7.63 -20.48
N LEU A 49 -5.19 -6.36 -20.77
CA LEU A 49 -4.02 -5.74 -20.16
C LEU A 49 -4.20 -5.47 -18.67
N ALA A 50 -5.42 -5.12 -18.24
CA ALA A 50 -5.76 -4.89 -16.84
C ALA A 50 -6.44 -6.11 -16.22
N TYR A 51 -6.54 -6.08 -14.88
CA TYR A 51 -7.07 -7.17 -14.04
C TYR A 51 -6.19 -8.44 -14.03
N GLY A 52 -6.66 -9.50 -13.40
CA GLY A 52 -5.91 -10.74 -13.23
C GLY A 52 -4.60 -10.52 -12.48
N HIS A 53 -3.46 -10.77 -13.13
CA HIS A 53 -2.14 -10.55 -12.55
C HIS A 53 -1.66 -9.08 -12.61
N GLY A 54 -2.55 -8.14 -13.01
CA GLY A 54 -2.23 -6.75 -13.26
C GLY A 54 -1.45 -6.54 -14.57
N ILE A 55 -1.29 -5.27 -14.99
CA ILE A 55 -0.68 -4.94 -16.29
C ILE A 55 0.69 -5.59 -16.46
N VAL A 56 1.56 -5.46 -15.48
CA VAL A 56 2.93 -6.00 -15.55
C VAL A 56 2.94 -7.53 -15.58
N GLY A 57 2.10 -8.17 -14.76
CA GLY A 57 2.00 -9.64 -14.71
C GLY A 57 1.43 -10.21 -16.01
N ASN A 58 0.39 -9.59 -16.56
CA ASN A 58 -0.22 -10.00 -17.82
C ASN A 58 0.74 -9.86 -19.00
N ILE A 59 1.51 -8.76 -19.08
CA ILE A 59 2.54 -8.58 -20.11
C ILE A 59 3.68 -9.61 -19.96
N ARG A 60 4.11 -9.93 -18.72
CA ARG A 60 5.12 -10.99 -18.50
C ARG A 60 4.62 -12.36 -18.94
N ALA A 61 3.37 -12.70 -18.67
CA ALA A 61 2.77 -13.95 -19.08
C ALA A 61 2.51 -14.02 -20.60
N ARG A 62 2.18 -12.88 -21.21
CA ARG A 62 1.83 -12.76 -22.64
C ARG A 62 2.46 -11.50 -23.24
N PRO A 63 3.77 -11.53 -23.63
CA PRO A 63 4.52 -10.34 -24.07
C PRO A 63 3.92 -9.60 -25.26
N TRP A 64 3.18 -10.29 -26.14
CA TRP A 64 2.49 -9.68 -27.29
C TRP A 64 1.44 -8.62 -26.88
N LEU A 65 0.91 -8.67 -25.64
CA LEU A 65 0.01 -7.65 -25.11
C LEU A 65 0.63 -6.25 -25.10
N LEU A 66 1.97 -6.15 -25.09
CA LEU A 66 2.66 -4.87 -25.17
C LEU A 66 2.34 -4.11 -26.47
N LEU A 67 2.06 -4.82 -27.57
CA LEU A 67 1.63 -4.22 -28.81
C LEU A 67 0.27 -3.52 -28.73
N LEU A 68 -0.56 -3.91 -27.76
CA LEU A 68 -1.86 -3.30 -27.51
C LEU A 68 -1.82 -2.15 -26.49
N ALA A 69 -0.66 -1.91 -25.86
CA ALA A 69 -0.52 -0.84 -24.87
C ALA A 69 -0.87 0.57 -25.44
N PRO A 70 -0.49 0.95 -26.67
CA PRO A 70 -0.91 2.24 -27.25
C PRO A 70 -2.43 2.36 -27.39
N LEU A 71 -3.11 1.28 -27.80
CA LEU A 71 -4.55 1.27 -27.98
C LEU A 71 -5.27 1.29 -26.61
N PHE A 72 -4.71 0.60 -25.60
CA PHE A 72 -5.17 0.70 -24.22
C PHE A 72 -5.12 2.15 -23.71
N LEU A 73 -3.97 2.81 -23.87
CA LEU A 73 -3.80 4.20 -23.43
C LEU A 73 -4.71 5.17 -24.20
N TRP A 74 -4.93 4.93 -25.49
CA TRP A 74 -5.86 5.69 -26.31
C TRP A 74 -7.30 5.57 -25.80
N ASN A 75 -7.79 4.34 -25.56
CA ASN A 75 -9.13 4.10 -25.02
C ASN A 75 -9.29 4.73 -23.63
N PHE A 76 -8.29 4.59 -22.79
CA PHE A 76 -8.27 5.19 -21.45
C PHE A 76 -8.37 6.72 -21.54
N ARG A 77 -7.53 7.33 -22.38
CA ARG A 77 -7.59 8.77 -22.64
C ARG A 77 -8.94 9.22 -23.16
N ARG A 78 -9.53 8.46 -24.09
CA ARG A 78 -10.85 8.81 -24.67
C ARG A 78 -11.94 8.76 -23.59
N ALA A 79 -11.94 7.74 -22.74
CA ALA A 79 -12.86 7.62 -21.63
C ALA A 79 -12.70 8.78 -20.63
N ALA A 80 -11.46 9.17 -20.32
CA ALA A 80 -11.17 10.28 -19.41
C ALA A 80 -11.50 11.67 -20.01
N ALA A 81 -11.25 11.87 -21.31
CA ALA A 81 -11.42 13.17 -21.97
C ALA A 81 -12.87 13.62 -22.08
N SER A 82 -13.83 12.69 -22.03
CA SER A 82 -15.27 12.98 -22.10
C SER A 82 -15.86 13.43 -20.74
N ARG A 83 -15.06 13.42 -19.67
CA ARG A 83 -15.51 13.73 -18.33
C ARG A 83 -15.13 15.16 -17.92
N GLU A 84 -16.04 15.84 -17.23
CA GLU A 84 -15.77 17.15 -16.63
C GLU A 84 -15.16 16.96 -15.25
N ALA A 85 -14.11 17.72 -14.93
CA ALA A 85 -13.49 17.74 -13.62
C ALA A 85 -12.66 19.01 -13.43
N ASP A 86 -12.58 19.47 -12.20
CA ASP A 86 -11.70 20.57 -11.78
C ASP A 86 -10.26 20.07 -11.65
N LEU A 87 -10.09 18.81 -11.18
CA LEU A 87 -8.81 18.16 -10.96
C LEU A 87 -8.84 16.69 -11.45
N VAL A 88 -7.74 16.21 -11.97
CA VAL A 88 -7.55 14.79 -12.28
C VAL A 88 -6.61 14.18 -11.24
N HIS A 89 -7.03 13.09 -10.59
CA HIS A 89 -6.16 12.31 -9.71
C HIS A 89 -5.80 10.99 -10.39
N ALA A 90 -4.54 10.84 -10.79
CA ALA A 90 -4.04 9.66 -11.47
C ALA A 90 -3.31 8.73 -10.49
N HIS A 91 -3.81 7.50 -10.31
CA HIS A 91 -3.11 6.46 -9.58
C HIS A 91 -2.16 5.71 -10.52
N TRP A 92 -0.90 5.60 -10.11
CA TRP A 92 0.23 5.08 -10.86
C TRP A 92 0.65 5.96 -12.06
N LEU A 93 1.89 5.86 -12.44
CA LEU A 93 2.47 6.62 -13.57
C LEU A 93 1.80 6.30 -14.92
N ALA A 94 1.23 5.09 -15.09
CA ALA A 94 0.50 4.76 -16.31
C ALA A 94 -0.77 5.62 -16.49
N ALA A 95 -1.54 5.81 -15.43
CA ALA A 95 -2.66 6.76 -15.45
C ALA A 95 -2.17 8.21 -15.50
N GLY A 96 -1.04 8.51 -14.86
CA GLY A 96 -0.35 9.80 -14.95
C GLY A 96 0.02 10.18 -16.38
N ALA A 97 0.46 9.21 -17.19
CA ALA A 97 0.73 9.44 -18.62
C ALA A 97 -0.53 9.86 -19.38
N VAL A 98 -1.68 9.28 -19.07
CA VAL A 98 -2.97 9.68 -19.64
C VAL A 98 -3.35 11.08 -19.15
N ALA A 99 -3.30 11.33 -17.83
CA ALA A 99 -3.62 12.63 -17.25
C ALA A 99 -2.79 13.77 -17.86
N ALA A 100 -1.49 13.54 -18.06
CA ALA A 100 -0.58 14.53 -18.67
C ALA A 100 -0.93 14.91 -20.11
N THR A 101 -1.79 14.13 -20.80
CA THR A 101 -2.31 14.46 -22.15
C THR A 101 -3.67 15.17 -22.13
N LEU A 102 -4.33 15.21 -20.95
CA LEU A 102 -5.55 15.97 -20.77
C LEU A 102 -5.20 17.44 -20.48
N ARG A 103 -6.04 18.36 -20.94
CA ARG A 103 -5.83 19.81 -20.70
C ARG A 103 -6.49 20.22 -19.36
N LYS A 104 -6.14 19.50 -18.27
CA LYS A 104 -6.68 19.70 -16.92
C LYS A 104 -5.53 19.66 -15.92
N PRO A 105 -5.63 20.39 -14.80
CA PRO A 105 -4.70 20.20 -13.70
C PRO A 105 -4.80 18.77 -13.18
N PHE A 106 -3.66 18.17 -12.79
CA PHE A 106 -3.65 16.81 -12.29
C PHE A 106 -2.61 16.59 -11.20
N VAL A 107 -2.94 15.65 -10.32
CA VAL A 107 -2.03 15.07 -9.33
C VAL A 107 -1.74 13.61 -9.71
N VAL A 108 -0.56 13.12 -9.34
CA VAL A 108 -0.18 11.71 -9.54
C VAL A 108 0.14 11.08 -8.21
N GLN A 109 -0.52 9.97 -7.89
CA GLN A 109 -0.18 9.17 -6.72
C GLN A 109 0.69 7.98 -7.10
N VAL A 110 1.86 7.87 -6.45
CA VAL A 110 2.84 6.79 -6.66
C VAL A 110 2.74 5.74 -5.55
N TRP A 111 2.90 4.46 -5.93
CA TRP A 111 2.65 3.31 -5.06
C TRP A 111 3.84 2.37 -4.87
N GLY A 112 4.95 2.61 -5.57
CA GLY A 112 6.19 1.83 -5.46
C GLY A 112 6.49 0.97 -6.67
N THR A 113 5.61 0.07 -7.10
CA THR A 113 5.84 -0.77 -8.29
C THR A 113 6.05 0.07 -9.57
N ASP A 114 5.30 1.15 -9.70
CA ASP A 114 5.41 2.10 -10.79
C ASP A 114 6.71 2.92 -10.72
N VAL A 115 7.14 3.32 -9.53
CA VAL A 115 8.42 3.99 -9.29
C VAL A 115 9.60 3.08 -9.65
N GLU A 116 9.54 1.81 -9.26
CA GLU A 116 10.55 0.82 -9.62
C GLU A 116 10.62 0.61 -11.15
N LEU A 117 9.46 0.50 -11.80
CA LEU A 117 9.38 0.34 -13.25
C LEU A 117 9.87 1.61 -13.97
N ALA A 118 9.60 2.78 -13.43
CA ALA A 118 9.99 4.07 -13.98
C ALA A 118 11.52 4.26 -14.09
N ARG A 119 12.30 3.56 -13.25
CA ARG A 119 13.77 3.56 -13.34
C ARG A 119 14.28 3.00 -14.66
N ARG A 120 13.45 2.21 -15.39
CA ARG A 120 13.77 1.69 -16.72
C ARG A 120 13.49 2.68 -17.85
N ALA A 121 12.62 3.68 -17.62
CA ALA A 121 12.29 4.74 -18.55
C ALA A 121 12.19 6.10 -17.81
N PRO A 122 13.29 6.59 -17.21
CA PRO A 122 13.26 7.75 -16.30
C PRO A 122 12.85 9.04 -17.01
N TRP A 123 13.07 9.15 -18.32
CA TRP A 123 12.63 10.28 -19.12
C TRP A 123 11.10 10.41 -19.18
N LEU A 124 10.38 9.28 -19.27
CA LEU A 124 8.91 9.26 -19.30
C LEU A 124 8.36 9.61 -17.91
N ALA A 125 8.90 9.01 -16.86
CA ALA A 125 8.52 9.36 -15.49
C ALA A 125 8.72 10.85 -15.21
N ARG A 126 9.88 11.37 -15.57
CA ARG A 126 10.20 12.80 -15.43
C ARG A 126 9.23 13.70 -16.21
N TRP A 127 8.85 13.29 -17.43
CA TRP A 127 7.89 14.02 -18.23
C TRP A 127 6.51 14.10 -17.56
N ILE A 128 6.05 13.00 -16.94
CA ILE A 128 4.77 12.94 -16.20
C ILE A 128 4.86 13.79 -14.93
N LEU A 129 5.85 13.47 -14.08
CA LEU A 129 5.98 14.04 -12.75
C LEU A 129 6.19 15.56 -12.77
N ARG A 130 6.90 16.08 -13.76
CA ARG A 130 7.09 17.54 -13.93
C ARG A 130 5.86 18.29 -14.41
N ARG A 131 4.85 17.60 -14.95
CA ARG A 131 3.59 18.20 -15.39
C ARG A 131 2.50 18.13 -14.33
N ALA A 132 2.65 17.22 -13.38
CA ALA A 132 1.75 17.14 -12.23
C ALA A 132 1.85 18.42 -11.40
N ARG A 133 0.71 18.92 -10.94
CA ARG A 133 0.64 20.02 -9.97
C ARG A 133 1.21 19.59 -8.63
N LEU A 134 0.95 18.35 -8.25
CA LEU A 134 1.42 17.74 -7.04
C LEU A 134 1.62 16.25 -7.26
N VAL A 135 2.65 15.67 -6.68
CA VAL A 135 2.86 14.23 -6.61
C VAL A 135 2.52 13.76 -5.19
N ILE A 136 1.62 12.79 -5.10
CA ILE A 136 1.22 12.18 -3.84
C ILE A 136 2.01 10.88 -3.66
N ALA A 137 2.63 10.71 -2.51
CA ALA A 137 3.36 9.51 -2.14
C ALA A 137 2.82 8.94 -0.83
N ALA A 138 2.65 7.62 -0.74
CA ALA A 138 2.12 6.98 0.47
C ALA A 138 3.14 6.92 1.63
N SER A 139 4.42 7.21 1.37
CA SER A 139 5.51 7.19 2.36
C SER A 139 6.61 8.17 2.00
N HIS A 140 7.44 8.56 2.97
CA HIS A 140 8.62 9.41 2.73
C HIS A 140 9.60 8.75 1.76
N SER A 141 9.81 7.45 1.88
CA SER A 141 10.66 6.69 0.94
C SER A 141 10.17 6.77 -0.50
N LEU A 142 8.86 6.70 -0.72
CA LEU A 142 8.26 6.88 -2.06
C LEU A 142 8.34 8.33 -2.53
N ALA A 143 8.20 9.29 -1.60
CA ALA A 143 8.36 10.71 -1.90
C ALA A 143 9.80 11.02 -2.38
N ASP A 144 10.80 10.49 -1.70
CA ASP A 144 12.19 10.66 -2.09
C ASP A 144 12.48 10.02 -3.45
N ALA A 145 11.99 8.82 -3.69
CA ALA A 145 12.12 8.16 -4.98
C ALA A 145 11.40 8.93 -6.12
N ALA A 146 10.25 9.57 -5.83
CA ALA A 146 9.58 10.43 -6.81
C ALA A 146 10.39 11.71 -7.10
N ARG A 147 11.03 12.30 -6.08
CA ARG A 147 11.94 13.46 -6.25
C ARG A 147 13.15 13.09 -7.09
N GLU A 148 13.79 11.94 -6.84
CA GLU A 148 14.88 11.40 -7.66
C GLU A 148 14.48 11.25 -9.13
N LEU A 149 13.24 10.84 -9.40
CA LEU A 149 12.68 10.73 -10.75
C LEU A 149 12.27 12.08 -11.36
N GLY A 150 12.36 13.17 -10.59
CA GLY A 150 12.18 14.56 -11.06
C GLY A 150 10.83 15.18 -10.71
N ALA A 151 10.10 14.66 -9.74
CA ALA A 151 8.97 15.35 -9.14
C ALA A 151 9.43 16.64 -8.45
N ARG A 152 8.65 17.73 -8.58
CA ARG A 152 8.97 19.04 -7.99
C ARG A 152 8.29 19.16 -6.63
N ASP A 153 6.99 19.06 -6.64
CA ASP A 153 6.15 19.21 -5.46
C ASP A 153 5.63 17.82 -5.07
N VAL A 154 5.98 17.37 -3.86
CA VAL A 154 5.66 16.03 -3.38
C VAL A 154 5.10 16.12 -1.97
N ARG A 155 3.88 15.62 -1.77
CA ARG A 155 3.23 15.50 -0.47
C ARG A 155 3.11 14.03 -0.08
N VAL A 156 3.39 13.73 1.18
CA VAL A 156 3.15 12.41 1.74
C VAL A 156 1.71 12.36 2.27
N VAL A 157 0.91 11.47 1.68
CA VAL A 157 -0.46 11.20 2.10
C VAL A 157 -0.57 9.71 2.33
N PRO A 158 -0.63 9.24 3.57
CA PRO A 158 -0.78 7.83 3.90
C PRO A 158 -2.10 7.27 3.35
N SER A 159 -2.12 6.01 2.96
CA SER A 159 -3.37 5.28 2.70
C SER A 159 -4.03 4.93 4.03
N GLY A 160 -5.35 5.06 4.10
CA GLY A 160 -6.10 4.69 5.30
C GLY A 160 -6.13 3.19 5.56
N VAL A 161 -6.32 2.85 6.83
CA VAL A 161 -6.65 1.50 7.29
C VAL A 161 -7.87 1.56 8.19
N GLU A 162 -8.58 0.44 8.29
CA GLU A 162 -9.70 0.31 9.21
C GLU A 162 -9.20 0.34 10.66
N ILE A 163 -9.84 1.15 11.48
CA ILE A 163 -9.59 1.20 12.92
C ILE A 163 -10.75 0.49 13.62
N PRO A 164 -10.54 -0.70 14.21
CA PRO A 164 -11.60 -1.40 14.92
C PRO A 164 -12.07 -0.60 16.13
N GLU A 165 -13.37 -0.62 16.43
CA GLU A 165 -13.95 0.10 17.58
C GLU A 165 -13.34 -0.39 18.91
N SER A 166 -13.17 -1.69 19.04
CA SER A 166 -12.56 -2.33 20.20
C SER A 166 -11.53 -3.37 19.78
N VAL A 167 -10.60 -3.66 20.66
CA VAL A 167 -9.55 -4.65 20.43
C VAL A 167 -9.49 -5.57 21.65
N GLY A 168 -9.67 -6.87 21.41
CA GLY A 168 -9.51 -7.91 22.42
C GLY A 168 -8.06 -8.17 22.83
N ALA A 169 -7.87 -8.92 23.90
CA ALA A 169 -6.56 -9.42 24.30
C ALA A 169 -6.02 -10.42 23.25
N PRO A 170 -4.69 -10.51 23.08
CA PRO A 170 -4.09 -11.56 22.25
C PRO A 170 -4.43 -12.94 22.80
N GLU A 171 -4.43 -13.94 21.92
CA GLU A 171 -4.60 -15.34 22.27
C GLU A 171 -3.44 -15.84 23.14
N GLU A 172 -3.73 -16.70 24.09
CA GLU A 172 -2.73 -17.40 24.90
C GLU A 172 -2.65 -18.88 24.50
N PRO A 173 -1.45 -19.45 24.31
CA PRO A 173 -0.13 -18.81 24.42
C PRO A 173 0.14 -17.80 23.29
N PRO A 174 0.94 -16.73 23.59
CA PRO A 174 1.18 -15.65 22.65
C PRO A 174 1.93 -16.13 21.41
N HIS A 175 1.55 -15.65 20.22
CA HIS A 175 2.19 -16.03 18.96
C HIS A 175 2.54 -14.83 18.09
N VAL A 176 3.51 -15.05 17.18
CA VAL A 176 3.85 -14.13 16.09
C VAL A 176 2.93 -14.41 14.92
N LEU A 177 2.42 -13.35 14.29
CA LEU A 177 1.71 -13.44 13.02
C LEU A 177 2.50 -12.75 11.91
N TYR A 178 2.59 -13.43 10.78
CA TYR A 178 2.98 -12.84 9.50
C TYR A 178 1.76 -12.80 8.58
N VAL A 179 1.53 -11.67 7.94
CA VAL A 179 0.52 -11.51 6.89
C VAL A 179 1.21 -10.96 5.65
N GLY A 180 1.05 -11.60 4.50
CA GLY A 180 1.59 -11.08 3.26
C GLY A 180 1.92 -12.10 2.21
N ARG A 181 2.40 -11.59 1.05
CA ARG A 181 2.84 -12.43 -0.06
C ARG A 181 4.06 -13.25 0.34
N LEU A 182 4.02 -14.56 0.07
CA LEU A 182 5.14 -15.46 0.33
C LEU A 182 6.19 -15.34 -0.79
N SER A 183 7.05 -14.33 -0.67
CA SER A 183 8.11 -14.04 -1.65
C SER A 183 9.41 -13.63 -0.95
N ALA A 184 10.56 -13.82 -1.63
CA ALA A 184 11.86 -13.50 -1.07
C ALA A 184 11.98 -12.02 -0.64
N GLU A 185 11.40 -11.10 -1.41
CA GLU A 185 11.41 -9.67 -1.08
C GLU A 185 10.70 -9.31 0.23
N LYS A 186 9.78 -10.19 0.69
CA LYS A 186 9.04 -10.03 1.95
C LYS A 186 9.76 -10.64 3.16
N GLY A 187 10.92 -11.26 2.96
CA GLY A 187 11.76 -11.79 4.04
C GLY A 187 11.14 -12.96 4.81
N ILE A 188 10.22 -13.71 4.17
CA ILE A 188 9.49 -14.78 4.86
C ILE A 188 10.40 -15.95 5.24
N LEU A 189 11.41 -16.29 4.44
CA LEU A 189 12.34 -17.37 4.75
C LEU A 189 13.21 -17.04 5.95
N GLU A 190 13.68 -15.79 6.04
CA GLU A 190 14.42 -15.27 7.18
C GLU A 190 13.57 -15.26 8.45
N LEU A 191 12.28 -14.97 8.32
CA LEU A 191 11.35 -15.06 9.46
C LEU A 191 11.17 -16.48 9.93
N VAL A 192 10.94 -17.42 9.03
CA VAL A 192 10.79 -18.85 9.38
C VAL A 192 12.04 -19.38 10.08
N ASP A 193 13.22 -18.96 9.63
CA ASP A 193 14.47 -19.32 10.28
C ASP A 193 14.63 -18.66 11.66
N ALA A 194 14.38 -17.37 11.77
CA ALA A 194 14.45 -16.61 13.02
C ALA A 194 13.43 -17.11 14.06
N ALA A 195 12.26 -17.54 13.61
CA ALA A 195 11.18 -18.01 14.47
C ALA A 195 11.23 -19.51 14.82
N ARG A 196 12.32 -20.22 14.51
CA ARG A 196 12.44 -21.65 14.89
C ARG A 196 12.25 -21.85 16.38
N GLY A 197 11.26 -22.67 16.74
CA GLY A 197 10.89 -22.94 18.13
C GLY A 197 10.04 -21.85 18.78
N LEU A 198 9.68 -20.81 18.06
CA LEU A 198 8.71 -19.80 18.49
C LEU A 198 7.34 -20.09 17.85
N PRO A 199 6.24 -19.76 18.52
CA PRO A 199 4.90 -19.89 17.96
C PRO A 199 4.69 -18.88 16.83
N LEU A 200 4.74 -19.34 15.59
CA LEU A 200 4.57 -18.53 14.37
C LEU A 200 3.33 -18.99 13.60
N ARG A 201 2.45 -18.06 13.26
CA ARG A 201 1.38 -18.24 12.27
C ARG A 201 1.69 -17.43 11.02
N VAL A 202 1.45 -18.01 9.85
CA VAL A 202 1.71 -17.37 8.57
C VAL A 202 0.44 -17.39 7.74
N VAL A 203 0.00 -16.20 7.33
CA VAL A 203 -1.15 -15.99 6.46
C VAL A 203 -0.66 -15.38 5.14
N GLY A 204 -1.01 -16.01 4.03
CA GLY A 204 -0.68 -15.53 2.70
C GLY A 204 -0.35 -16.63 1.73
N ASP A 205 -0.14 -16.23 0.48
CA ASP A 205 0.22 -17.10 -0.63
C ASP A 205 1.32 -16.45 -1.48
N GLY A 206 1.96 -17.24 -2.34
CA GLY A 206 3.01 -16.72 -3.20
C GLY A 206 4.00 -17.79 -3.68
N PRO A 207 5.06 -17.37 -4.41
CA PRO A 207 6.02 -18.29 -5.01
C PRO A 207 6.73 -19.23 -4.02
N LEU A 208 6.81 -18.85 -2.74
CA LEU A 208 7.46 -19.64 -1.68
C LEU A 208 6.48 -20.50 -0.87
N ARG A 209 5.22 -20.61 -1.29
CA ARG A 209 4.18 -21.38 -0.57
C ARG A 209 4.58 -22.81 -0.26
N ALA A 210 5.30 -23.47 -1.16
CA ALA A 210 5.76 -24.84 -0.97
C ALA A 210 6.89 -24.98 0.08
N GLN A 211 7.54 -23.87 0.45
CA GLN A 211 8.67 -23.84 1.38
C GLN A 211 8.28 -23.33 2.78
N VAL A 212 7.06 -22.78 2.91
CA VAL A 212 6.60 -22.09 4.13
C VAL A 212 5.26 -22.67 4.56
N PRO A 213 5.16 -23.26 5.75
CA PRO A 213 3.86 -23.58 6.33
C PRO A 213 3.00 -22.31 6.45
N SER A 214 1.83 -22.32 5.84
CA SER A 214 0.94 -21.15 5.83
C SER A 214 -0.52 -21.60 5.80
N GLU A 215 -1.39 -20.84 6.43
CA GLU A 215 -2.85 -21.01 6.39
C GLU A 215 -3.44 -20.73 4.98
N GLY A 216 -2.62 -20.20 4.08
CA GLY A 216 -3.04 -19.81 2.74
C GLY A 216 -3.48 -18.36 2.66
N PHE A 217 -4.09 -18.01 1.53
CA PHE A 217 -4.65 -16.67 1.32
C PHE A 217 -5.91 -16.49 2.18
N VAL A 218 -5.95 -15.37 2.88
CA VAL A 218 -7.12 -14.88 3.62
C VAL A 218 -7.51 -13.54 3.01
N ALA A 219 -8.80 -13.35 2.75
CA ALA A 219 -9.29 -12.09 2.18
C ALA A 219 -9.06 -10.91 3.15
N PRO A 220 -8.76 -9.70 2.67
CA PRO A 220 -8.51 -8.55 3.52
C PRO A 220 -9.59 -8.31 4.58
N ALA A 221 -10.86 -8.44 4.22
CA ALA A 221 -11.99 -8.29 5.14
C ALA A 221 -12.04 -9.36 6.26
N GLU A 222 -11.33 -10.46 6.11
CA GLU A 222 -11.28 -11.57 7.07
C GLU A 222 -9.99 -11.57 7.92
N LEU A 223 -9.09 -10.59 7.73
CA LEU A 223 -7.83 -10.49 8.46
C LEU A 223 -7.99 -10.00 9.89
N GLY A 224 -9.07 -9.27 10.21
CA GLY A 224 -9.29 -8.70 11.54
C GLY A 224 -9.09 -9.70 12.68
N PRO A 225 -9.76 -10.89 12.69
CA PRO A 225 -9.58 -11.90 13.73
C PRO A 225 -8.15 -12.45 13.86
N TRP A 226 -7.35 -12.41 12.78
CA TRP A 226 -5.94 -12.81 12.82
C TRP A 226 -5.10 -11.77 13.55
N TYR A 227 -5.29 -10.48 13.23
CA TYR A 227 -4.62 -9.40 13.96
C TYR A 227 -5.03 -9.39 15.43
N GLU A 228 -6.33 -9.58 15.73
CA GLU A 228 -6.83 -9.56 17.10
C GLU A 228 -6.20 -10.65 17.97
N ARG A 229 -6.01 -11.86 17.44
CA ARG A 229 -5.44 -12.99 18.19
C ARG A 229 -3.92 -12.91 18.34
N ALA A 230 -3.23 -12.22 17.44
CA ALA A 230 -1.78 -12.14 17.43
C ALA A 230 -1.24 -11.36 18.63
N ALA A 231 -0.10 -11.77 19.15
CA ALA A 231 0.63 -11.05 20.19
C ALA A 231 1.63 -10.05 19.60
N VAL A 232 2.23 -10.39 18.46
CA VAL A 232 3.25 -9.61 17.74
C VAL A 232 3.07 -9.82 16.25
N ILE A 233 3.23 -8.76 15.46
CA ILE A 233 3.24 -8.87 13.99
C ILE A 233 4.67 -8.75 13.48
N ALA A 234 5.08 -9.64 12.57
CA ALA A 234 6.37 -9.60 11.91
C ALA A 234 6.25 -9.08 10.47
N ALA A 235 7.04 -8.05 10.14
CA ALA A 235 7.14 -7.46 8.80
C ALA A 235 8.62 -7.39 8.35
N PRO A 236 9.28 -8.51 8.05
CA PRO A 236 10.72 -8.59 7.81
C PRO A 236 11.14 -8.29 6.36
N SER A 237 10.38 -7.46 5.67
CA SER A 237 10.59 -7.15 4.25
C SER A 237 11.98 -6.59 3.96
N HIS A 238 12.58 -7.01 2.85
CA HIS A 238 13.80 -6.38 2.30
C HIS A 238 13.49 -5.06 1.59
N ARG A 239 12.28 -4.96 1.05
CA ARG A 239 11.76 -3.72 0.43
C ARG A 239 10.27 -3.59 0.73
N GLU A 240 9.85 -2.38 1.10
CA GLU A 240 8.46 -2.08 1.37
C GLU A 240 8.13 -0.64 0.95
N GLY A 241 7.16 -0.48 0.07
CA GLY A 241 6.74 0.86 -0.38
C GLY A 241 5.96 1.60 0.69
N TYR A 242 4.93 0.96 1.23
CA TYR A 242 4.04 1.56 2.22
C TYR A 242 4.02 0.80 3.55
N GLY A 243 3.83 -0.52 3.52
CA GLY A 243 3.73 -1.35 4.72
C GLY A 243 2.32 -1.34 5.33
N VAL A 244 1.31 -1.65 4.50
CA VAL A 244 -0.09 -1.68 4.94
C VAL A 244 -0.29 -2.62 6.12
N VAL A 245 0.29 -3.82 6.10
CA VAL A 245 0.18 -4.83 7.18
C VAL A 245 0.67 -4.29 8.53
N ALA A 246 1.75 -3.50 8.54
CA ALA A 246 2.23 -2.88 9.77
C ALA A 246 1.20 -1.88 10.34
N ARG A 247 0.57 -1.09 9.47
CA ARG A 247 -0.46 -0.11 9.88
C ARG A 247 -1.76 -0.76 10.33
N GLU A 248 -2.18 -1.84 9.66
CA GLU A 248 -3.30 -2.68 10.10
C GLU A 248 -3.00 -3.28 11.47
N ALA A 249 -1.83 -3.87 11.68
CA ALA A 249 -1.40 -4.39 12.97
C ALA A 249 -1.46 -3.33 14.08
N MET A 250 -0.97 -2.13 13.78
CA MET A 250 -1.01 -0.98 14.70
C MET A 250 -2.46 -0.56 15.02
N ALA A 251 -3.36 -0.57 14.04
CA ALA A 251 -4.79 -0.31 14.25
C ALA A 251 -5.43 -1.32 15.22
N TRP A 252 -4.98 -2.57 15.16
CA TRP A 252 -5.36 -3.63 16.09
C TRP A 252 -4.58 -3.60 17.42
N GLY A 253 -3.79 -2.56 17.69
CA GLY A 253 -3.00 -2.43 18.91
C GLY A 253 -1.93 -3.50 19.08
N ARG A 254 -1.40 -4.03 17.99
CA ARG A 254 -0.34 -5.05 18.01
C ARG A 254 1.01 -4.42 17.73
N PRO A 255 2.02 -4.65 18.60
CA PRO A 255 3.37 -4.18 18.30
C PRO A 255 3.93 -4.90 17.08
N VAL A 256 4.67 -4.17 16.27
CA VAL A 256 5.26 -4.67 15.02
C VAL A 256 6.77 -4.84 15.19
N VAL A 257 7.30 -6.00 14.81
CA VAL A 257 8.75 -6.18 14.55
C VAL A 257 8.95 -6.07 13.03
N ALA A 258 9.60 -5.03 12.59
CA ALA A 258 9.74 -4.73 11.16
C ALA A 258 11.19 -4.50 10.75
N SER A 259 11.50 -4.77 9.49
CA SER A 259 12.75 -4.31 8.90
C SER A 259 12.75 -2.78 8.75
N ALA A 260 13.89 -2.15 9.04
CA ALA A 260 14.07 -0.71 8.92
C ALA A 260 14.22 -0.29 7.43
N VAL A 261 13.19 -0.52 6.61
CA VAL A 261 13.19 -0.23 5.16
C VAL A 261 11.92 0.50 4.72
N GLY A 262 12.06 1.38 3.75
CA GLY A 262 10.96 2.05 3.05
C GLY A 262 9.87 2.56 3.99
N GLY A 263 8.61 2.34 3.63
CA GLY A 263 7.46 2.76 4.41
C GLY A 263 7.28 2.09 5.78
N LEU A 264 8.04 1.04 6.10
CA LEU A 264 8.05 0.47 7.46
C LEU A 264 8.75 1.40 8.46
N ARG A 265 9.74 2.20 8.03
CA ARG A 265 10.36 3.25 8.86
C ARG A 265 9.39 4.37 9.19
N ASP A 266 8.44 4.62 8.31
CA ASP A 266 7.41 5.64 8.55
C ASP A 266 6.32 5.10 9.48
N ALA A 267 5.97 3.82 9.33
CA ALA A 267 4.95 3.18 10.13
C ALA A 267 5.40 2.98 11.57
N VAL A 268 6.54 2.30 11.75
CA VAL A 268 7.02 1.84 13.06
C VAL A 268 8.02 2.83 13.62
N GLU A 269 7.74 3.33 14.81
CA GLU A 269 8.65 4.13 15.61
C GLU A 269 9.36 3.20 16.60
N ASP A 270 10.70 3.06 16.42
CA ASP A 270 11.50 2.09 17.14
C ASP A 270 11.48 2.31 18.66
N GLY A 271 11.13 1.26 19.41
CA GLY A 271 10.98 1.29 20.85
C GLY A 271 9.73 2.00 21.36
N VAL A 272 8.87 2.56 20.49
CA VAL A 272 7.63 3.27 20.85
C VAL A 272 6.41 2.54 20.33
N THR A 273 6.31 2.24 19.05
CA THR A 273 5.16 1.54 18.44
C THR A 273 5.49 0.12 18.00
N GLY A 274 6.76 -0.27 18.10
CA GLY A 274 7.28 -1.57 17.70
C GLY A 274 8.79 -1.61 17.80
N VAL A 275 9.40 -2.53 17.06
CA VAL A 275 10.86 -2.70 17.01
C VAL A 275 11.31 -2.72 15.56
N LEU A 276 12.30 -1.90 15.22
CA LEU A 276 12.95 -1.90 13.92
C LEU A 276 14.27 -2.67 13.97
N VAL A 277 14.45 -3.58 13.01
CA VAL A 277 15.68 -4.35 12.84
C VAL A 277 16.28 -4.12 11.45
N ALA A 278 17.57 -4.33 11.29
CA ALA A 278 18.18 -4.28 9.96
C ALA A 278 17.61 -5.40 9.07
N ALA A 279 17.28 -5.07 7.83
CA ALA A 279 16.77 -6.06 6.87
C ALA A 279 17.77 -7.22 6.66
N GLY A 280 17.27 -8.45 6.63
CA GLY A 280 18.08 -9.66 6.50
C GLY A 280 18.83 -10.07 7.78
N ASN A 281 18.69 -9.35 8.89
CA ASN A 281 19.32 -9.72 10.16
C ASN A 281 18.40 -10.66 10.96
N ALA A 282 18.45 -11.96 10.67
CA ALA A 282 17.65 -12.99 11.33
C ALA A 282 17.91 -13.06 12.85
N ALA A 283 19.14 -12.80 13.30
CA ALA A 283 19.47 -12.82 14.73
C ALA A 283 18.79 -11.66 15.49
N ALA A 284 18.83 -10.43 14.94
CA ALA A 284 18.14 -9.28 15.52
C ALA A 284 16.61 -9.46 15.48
N LEU A 285 16.09 -10.01 14.38
CA LEU A 285 14.67 -10.34 14.24
C LEU A 285 14.25 -11.33 15.33
N ARG A 286 14.99 -12.43 15.52
CA ARG A 286 14.74 -13.41 16.57
C ARG A 286 14.73 -12.79 17.96
N ALA A 287 15.77 -12.03 18.31
CA ALA A 287 15.88 -11.38 19.62
C ALA A 287 14.70 -10.44 19.91
N ALA A 288 14.25 -9.67 18.90
CA ALA A 288 13.09 -8.79 19.03
C ALA A 288 11.78 -9.59 19.25
N LEU A 289 11.59 -10.69 18.51
CA LEU A 289 10.42 -11.56 18.65
C LEU A 289 10.39 -12.23 20.04
N GLU A 290 11.51 -12.80 20.49
CA GLU A 290 11.63 -13.42 21.84
C GLU A 290 11.35 -12.41 22.96
N ARG A 291 11.92 -11.22 22.85
CA ARG A 291 11.70 -10.12 23.82
C ARG A 291 10.23 -9.74 23.92
N LEU A 292 9.53 -9.62 22.79
CA LEU A 292 8.12 -9.25 22.79
C LEU A 292 7.23 -10.42 23.22
N LEU A 293 7.49 -11.64 22.81
CA LEU A 293 6.72 -12.82 23.24
C LEU A 293 6.83 -13.02 24.75
N GLY A 294 8.02 -12.83 25.33
CA GLY A 294 8.29 -13.01 26.76
C GLY A 294 7.84 -11.86 27.65
N ASN A 295 7.35 -10.73 27.10
CA ASN A 295 7.05 -9.54 27.91
C ASN A 295 5.68 -8.93 27.56
N ALA A 296 4.63 -9.37 28.26
CA ALA A 296 3.26 -8.89 28.07
C ALA A 296 3.10 -7.38 28.31
N GLY A 297 3.79 -6.85 29.35
CA GLY A 297 3.76 -5.41 29.66
C GLY A 297 4.34 -4.57 28.53
N LEU A 298 5.47 -5.00 27.97
CA LEU A 298 6.07 -4.30 26.81
C LEU A 298 5.16 -4.37 25.58
N ARG A 299 4.55 -5.54 25.30
CA ARG A 299 3.57 -5.66 24.20
C ARG A 299 2.42 -4.69 24.37
N SER A 300 1.86 -4.60 25.58
CA SER A 300 0.76 -3.69 25.90
C SER A 300 1.14 -2.22 25.68
N THR A 301 2.31 -1.81 26.18
CA THR A 301 2.80 -0.43 26.03
C THR A 301 3.01 -0.05 24.56
N LEU A 302 3.75 -0.86 23.81
CA LEU A 302 4.02 -0.60 22.40
C LEU A 302 2.74 -0.70 21.55
N GLY A 303 1.86 -1.66 21.85
CA GLY A 303 0.60 -1.84 21.16
C GLY A 303 -0.37 -0.67 21.37
N ALA A 304 -0.45 -0.13 22.59
CA ALA A 304 -1.27 1.05 22.87
C ALA A 304 -0.78 2.28 22.09
N ALA A 305 0.54 2.56 22.11
CA ALA A 305 1.13 3.64 21.35
C ALA A 305 0.96 3.44 19.82
N ALA A 306 1.09 2.19 19.34
CA ALA A 306 0.86 1.84 17.94
C ALA A 306 -0.59 2.17 17.52
N ARG A 307 -1.57 1.80 18.34
CA ARG A 307 -2.98 2.07 18.07
C ARG A 307 -3.28 3.58 18.06
N GLU A 308 -2.77 4.32 19.04
CA GLU A 308 -2.92 5.78 19.09
C GLU A 308 -2.39 6.44 17.82
N LYS A 309 -1.19 6.06 17.37
CA LYS A 309 -0.62 6.55 16.11
C LYS A 309 -1.49 6.16 14.91
N ALA A 310 -1.98 4.92 14.84
CA ALA A 310 -2.83 4.48 13.75
C ALA A 310 -4.15 5.26 13.68
N GLN A 311 -4.77 5.52 14.81
CA GLN A 311 -6.00 6.34 14.89
C GLN A 311 -5.77 7.76 14.40
N ARG A 312 -4.66 8.38 14.80
CA ARG A 312 -4.32 9.77 14.47
C ARG A 312 -3.88 9.94 13.02
N GLU A 313 -3.09 9.02 12.48
CA GLU A 313 -2.37 9.22 11.20
C GLU A 313 -2.85 8.30 10.07
N TYR A 314 -3.42 7.12 10.40
CA TYR A 314 -3.71 6.07 9.42
C TYR A 314 -5.18 5.69 9.35
N SER A 315 -6.07 6.32 10.12
CA SER A 315 -7.51 6.09 9.94
C SER A 315 -7.96 6.55 8.56
N PHE A 316 -9.01 5.95 8.02
CA PHE A 316 -9.59 6.38 6.75
C PHE A 316 -9.97 7.88 6.77
N ASP A 317 -10.47 8.37 7.92
CA ASP A 317 -10.81 9.77 8.07
C ASP A 317 -9.58 10.69 8.00
N ALA A 318 -8.49 10.36 8.70
CA ALA A 318 -7.23 11.10 8.64
C ALA A 318 -6.63 11.10 7.21
N ALA A 319 -6.60 9.93 6.56
CA ALA A 319 -6.10 9.80 5.20
C ALA A 319 -6.93 10.62 4.19
N ALA A 320 -8.26 10.60 4.34
CA ALA A 320 -9.16 11.37 3.49
C ALA A 320 -9.02 12.89 3.71
N ALA A 321 -8.74 13.33 4.96
CA ALA A 321 -8.46 14.74 5.26
C ALA A 321 -7.19 15.21 4.54
N GLU A 322 -6.11 14.43 4.64
CA GLU A 322 -4.85 14.74 3.98
C GLU A 322 -4.98 14.73 2.45
N LEU A 323 -5.77 13.79 1.90
CA LEU A 323 -6.02 13.72 0.46
C LEU A 323 -6.83 14.90 -0.04
N ALA A 324 -7.87 15.31 0.68
CA ALA A 324 -8.67 16.50 0.34
C ALA A 324 -7.82 17.79 0.39
N ALA A 325 -6.99 17.93 1.41
CA ALA A 325 -6.05 19.05 1.52
C ALA A 325 -5.01 19.07 0.37
N ALA A 326 -4.57 17.88 -0.09
CA ALA A 326 -3.70 17.79 -1.27
C ALA A 326 -4.40 18.22 -2.56
N TYR A 327 -5.71 17.98 -2.68
CA TYR A 327 -6.49 18.47 -3.83
C TYR A 327 -6.64 19.99 -3.81
N ASP A 328 -6.92 20.58 -2.65
CA ASP A 328 -7.03 22.03 -2.50
C ASP A 328 -5.67 22.71 -2.82
N GLU A 329 -4.56 22.16 -2.33
CA GLU A 329 -3.21 22.62 -2.66
C GLU A 329 -2.93 22.58 -4.18
N ALA A 330 -3.34 21.51 -4.86
CA ALA A 330 -3.10 21.35 -6.29
C ALA A 330 -3.96 22.30 -7.16
N LEU A 331 -5.06 22.86 -6.62
CA LEU A 331 -5.94 23.81 -7.31
C LEU A 331 -5.60 25.26 -6.99
N ALA A 332 -4.91 25.52 -5.90
CA ALA A 332 -4.41 26.86 -5.55
C ALA A 332 -3.27 27.30 -6.50
#